data_14be96d156081d8327573f4d0e1c7c4a
#
_entry.id   14be96d156081d8327573f4d0e1c7c4a
#
_cell.length_a   1.000
_cell.length_b   1.000
_cell.length_c   1.000
_cell.angle_alpha   90.00
_cell.angle_beta   90.00
_cell.angle_gamma   90.00
#
_symmetry.space_group_name_H-M   'P 1'
#
loop_
_entity.id
_entity.type
_entity.pdbx_description
1 polymer ?
#
loop_
_entity_poly.entity_id
_entity_poly.type
_entity_poly.pdbx_seq_one_letter_code
_entity_poly.pdbx_strand_id
1 'polypeptide(L)' 'ILLQGVVDCCFAERGRLVVVDYKTDRIRPDDAAARAETYRAQLESYAWAMERITSLPAAERIIYFLRPGIAVSLPESG' A
#
# COMPACT_ATOMS: atom_id res chain seq x y z
N ILE A 1 14.83 -7.60 7.34
CA ILE A 1 14.67 -6.59 8.36
C ILE A 1 13.20 -6.32 8.62
N LEU A 2 12.85 -6.21 9.86
CA LEU A 2 11.48 -5.95 10.24
C LEU A 2 11.26 -4.46 10.38
N LEU A 3 10.43 -3.90 9.53
CA LEU A 3 10.04 -2.51 9.63
C LEU A 3 8.62 -2.48 10.12
N GLN A 4 8.48 -2.45 11.42
CA GLN A 4 7.19 -2.58 12.05
C GLN A 4 6.25 -1.46 11.62
N GLY A 5 5.02 -1.83 11.27
CA GLY A 5 4.01 -0.86 10.90
C GLY A 5 4.20 -0.30 9.50
N VAL A 6 5.15 -0.85 8.78
CA VAL A 6 5.38 -0.39 7.42
C VAL A 6 4.64 -1.32 6.47
N VAL A 7 5.21 -1.71 5.40
CA VAL A 7 4.48 -2.51 4.43
C VAL A 7 4.56 -3.98 4.77
N ASP A 8 3.45 -4.65 4.60
CA ASP A 8 3.39 -6.06 4.92
C ASP A 8 3.65 -6.94 3.72
N CYS A 9 3.55 -6.41 2.52
CA CYS A 9 3.70 -7.22 1.33
C CYS A 9 4.13 -6.38 0.14
N CYS A 10 5.09 -6.89 -0.60
CA CYS A 10 5.50 -6.27 -1.85
C CYS A 10 5.92 -7.40 -2.78
N PHE A 11 5.33 -7.46 -3.95
CA PHE A 11 5.68 -8.51 -4.90
C PHE A 11 5.74 -7.94 -6.30
N ALA A 12 6.44 -8.68 -7.17
CA ALA A 12 6.60 -8.29 -8.56
C ALA A 12 5.60 -9.05 -9.42
N GLU A 13 4.99 -8.33 -10.33
CA GLU A 13 4.06 -8.93 -11.28
C GLU A 13 4.28 -8.27 -12.63
N ARG A 14 4.66 -9.05 -13.61
CA ARG A 14 4.89 -8.57 -14.98
C ARG A 14 5.92 -7.43 -15.00
N GLY A 15 6.99 -7.57 -14.22
CA GLY A 15 8.06 -6.58 -14.19
C GLY A 15 7.74 -5.31 -13.43
N ARG A 16 6.64 -5.29 -12.68
CA ARG A 16 6.25 -4.13 -11.88
C ARG A 16 5.94 -4.57 -10.47
N LEU A 17 6.02 -3.62 -9.54
CA LEU A 17 5.76 -3.91 -8.13
C LEU A 17 4.32 -3.62 -7.76
N VAL A 18 3.78 -4.48 -6.91
CA VAL A 18 2.51 -4.24 -6.24
C VAL A 18 2.83 -4.15 -4.76
N VAL A 19 2.51 -3.02 -4.15
CA VAL A 19 2.81 -2.75 -2.75
C VAL A 19 1.51 -2.78 -1.97
N VAL A 20 1.45 -3.64 -0.94
CA VAL A 20 0.23 -3.81 -0.16
C VAL A 20 0.55 -3.59 1.30
N ASP A 21 -0.26 -2.78 1.97
CA ASP A 21 -0.15 -2.53 3.40
C ASP A 21 -1.45 -2.97 4.06
N TYR A 22 -1.34 -3.86 5.05
CA TYR A 22 -2.51 -4.35 5.77
C TYR A 22 -2.74 -3.49 7.01
N LYS A 23 -3.98 -3.07 7.19
CA LYS A 23 -4.36 -2.25 8.34
C LYS A 23 -5.48 -2.92 9.13
N THR A 24 -5.43 -2.76 10.43
CA THR A 24 -6.44 -3.33 11.32
C THR A 24 -7.45 -2.30 11.78
N ASP A 25 -7.48 -1.15 11.14
CA ASP A 25 -8.42 -0.08 11.48
C ASP A 25 -9.85 -0.60 11.43
N ARG A 26 -10.63 -0.18 12.40
CA ARG A 26 -12.06 -0.47 12.41
C ARG A 26 -12.75 0.70 11.74
N ILE A 27 -13.09 0.55 10.49
CA ILE A 27 -13.71 1.60 9.70
C ILE A 27 -14.98 1.08 9.03
N ARG A 28 -15.82 2.02 8.66
CA ARG A 28 -17.00 1.67 7.89
C ARG A 28 -16.61 1.59 6.42
N PRO A 29 -17.25 0.72 5.64
CA PRO A 29 -16.92 0.62 4.22
C PRO A 29 -16.93 1.97 3.50
N ASP A 30 -17.86 2.85 3.84
CA ASP A 30 -17.97 4.16 3.19
C ASP A 30 -16.77 5.06 3.49
N ASP A 31 -16.04 4.77 4.55
CA ASP A 31 -14.91 5.60 4.96
C ASP A 31 -13.56 5.03 4.48
N ALA A 32 -13.59 3.88 3.80
CA ALA A 32 -12.34 3.19 3.45
C ALA A 32 -11.44 4.03 2.56
N ALA A 33 -12.01 4.66 1.53
CA ALA A 33 -11.19 5.45 0.60
C ALA A 33 -10.53 6.63 1.31
N ALA A 34 -11.29 7.34 2.15
CA ALA A 34 -10.74 8.49 2.87
C ALA A 34 -9.68 8.04 3.87
N ARG A 35 -9.91 6.93 4.57
CA ARG A 35 -8.93 6.44 5.53
C ARG A 35 -7.66 5.98 4.82
N ALA A 36 -7.79 5.36 3.66
CA ALA A 36 -6.62 4.91 2.90
C ALA A 36 -5.76 6.11 2.50
N GLU A 37 -6.37 7.25 2.17
CA GLU A 37 -5.59 8.43 1.80
C GLU A 37 -4.70 8.90 2.93
N THR A 38 -5.08 8.68 4.19
CA THR A 38 -4.25 9.09 5.31
C THR A 38 -2.95 8.30 5.37
N TYR A 39 -2.89 7.16 4.69
CA TYR A 39 -1.70 6.31 4.66
C TYR A 39 -0.91 6.49 3.36
N ARG A 40 -1.35 7.36 2.46
CA ARG A 40 -0.71 7.51 1.16
C ARG A 40 0.78 7.86 1.27
N ALA A 41 1.13 8.82 2.11
CA ALA A 41 2.52 9.25 2.22
C ALA A 41 3.42 8.10 2.66
N GLN A 42 2.95 7.30 3.60
CA GLN A 42 3.68 6.14 4.08
C GLN A 42 3.91 5.13 2.96
N LEU A 43 2.85 4.86 2.21
CA LEU A 43 2.91 3.87 1.14
C LEU A 43 3.77 4.36 -0.02
N GLU A 44 3.71 5.66 -0.33
CA GLU A 44 4.55 6.23 -1.37
C GLU A 44 6.03 6.16 -1.00
N SER A 45 6.36 6.46 0.26
CA SER A 45 7.72 6.34 0.75
C SER A 45 8.23 4.93 0.59
N TYR A 46 7.40 3.97 0.93
CA TYR A 46 7.80 2.58 0.84
C TYR A 46 7.96 2.13 -0.60
N ALA A 47 7.03 2.55 -1.45
CA ALA A 47 7.11 2.22 -2.88
C ALA A 47 8.40 2.78 -3.48
N TRP A 48 8.76 4.01 -3.11
CA TRP A 48 9.99 4.63 -3.57
C TRP A 48 11.20 3.80 -3.17
N ALA A 49 11.24 3.36 -1.90
CA ALA A 49 12.36 2.56 -1.42
C ALA A 49 12.46 1.23 -2.16
N MET A 50 11.31 0.58 -2.36
CA MET A 50 11.30 -0.71 -3.05
C MET A 50 11.69 -0.58 -4.51
N GLU A 51 11.31 0.51 -5.17
CA GLU A 51 11.74 0.75 -6.54
C GLU A 51 13.26 0.84 -6.63
N ARG A 52 13.89 1.48 -5.65
CA ARG A 52 15.34 1.60 -5.65
C ARG A 52 16.03 0.28 -5.38
N ILE A 53 15.47 -0.53 -4.51
CA ILE A 53 16.04 -1.84 -4.16
C ILE A 53 15.91 -2.83 -5.32
N THR A 54 14.76 -2.82 -5.98
CA THR A 54 14.43 -3.83 -6.99
C THR A 54 14.69 -3.36 -8.42
N SER A 55 14.80 -2.05 -8.63
CA SER A 55 14.89 -1.44 -9.96
C SER A 55 13.63 -1.65 -10.79
N LEU A 56 12.51 -1.94 -10.14
CA LEU A 56 11.23 -2.11 -10.81
C LEU A 56 10.30 -0.97 -10.43
N PRO A 57 9.45 -0.51 -11.36
CA PRO A 57 8.50 0.56 -11.04
C PRO A 57 7.36 0.02 -10.18
N ALA A 58 6.92 0.82 -9.21
CA ALA A 58 5.77 0.46 -8.39
C ALA A 58 4.50 0.86 -9.14
N ALA A 59 3.76 -0.15 -9.59
CA ALA A 59 2.58 0.06 -10.41
C ALA A 59 1.31 0.24 -9.59
N GLU A 60 1.22 -0.46 -8.46
CA GLU A 60 0.02 -0.42 -7.64
C GLU A 60 0.37 -0.25 -6.17
N ARG A 61 -0.46 0.50 -5.48
CA ARG A 61 -0.35 0.74 -4.06
C ARG A 61 -1.72 0.45 -3.46
N ILE A 62 -1.77 -0.54 -2.58
CA ILE A 62 -3.04 -1.04 -2.03
C ILE A 62 -3.00 -1.00 -0.53
N ILE A 63 -4.04 -0.43 0.06
CA ILE A 63 -4.29 -0.53 1.50
C ILE A 63 -5.40 -1.55 1.68
N TYR A 64 -5.13 -2.60 2.44
CA TYR A 64 -6.13 -3.62 2.71
C TYR A 64 -6.56 -3.55 4.16
N PHE A 65 -7.81 -3.19 4.38
CA PHE A 65 -8.38 -3.12 5.72
C PHE A 65 -8.92 -4.49 6.08
N LEU A 66 -8.25 -5.16 7.00
CA LEU A 66 -8.55 -6.55 7.32
C LEU A 66 -9.93 -6.73 7.94
N ARG A 67 -10.34 -5.79 8.80
CA ARG A 67 -11.59 -5.97 9.53
C ARG A 67 -12.81 -5.88 8.63
N PRO A 68 -12.97 -4.87 7.80
CA PRO A 68 -14.09 -4.87 6.85
C PRO A 68 -13.82 -5.72 5.62
N GLY A 69 -12.56 -6.16 5.41
CA GLY A 69 -12.23 -6.94 4.24
C GLY A 69 -12.27 -6.15 2.95
N ILE A 70 -11.76 -4.92 2.98
CA ILE A 70 -11.82 -4.01 1.84
C ILE A 70 -10.42 -3.61 1.40
N ALA A 71 -10.15 -3.75 0.11
CA ALA A 71 -8.91 -3.28 -0.50
C ALA A 71 -9.18 -1.95 -1.19
N VAL A 72 -8.29 -0.98 -0.95
CA VAL A 72 -8.38 0.32 -1.60
C VAL A 72 -7.10 0.53 -2.39
N SER A 73 -7.24 0.74 -3.69
CA SER A 73 -6.10 1.04 -4.55
C SER A 73 -5.89 2.55 -4.57
N LEU A 74 -4.66 2.95 -4.28
CA LEU A 74 -4.31 4.37 -4.30
C LEU A 74 -3.54 4.64 -5.58
N PRO A 75 -4.09 5.46 -6.47
CA PRO A 75 -3.38 5.79 -7.70
C PRO A 75 -2.12 6.58 -7.40
N GLU A 76 -1.18 6.52 -8.31
CA GLU A 76 0.07 7.26 -8.18
C GLU A 76 -0.22 8.75 -8.09
N SER A 77 0.50 9.44 -7.18
CA SER A 77 0.36 10.88 -7.04
C SER A 77 0.92 11.54 -8.29
N GLY A 78 0.08 12.27 -8.94
CA GLY A 78 0.44 12.82 -10.19
C GLY A 78 1.17 14.07 -10.32
#